data_48853e2728af412b57c2acfc5c9992a1
#
_entry.id   48853e2728af412b57c2acfc5c9992a1
#
_cell.length_a   1.000
_cell.length_b   1.000
_cell.length_c   1.000
_cell.angle_alpha   90.00
_cell.angle_beta   90.00
_cell.angle_gamma   90.00
#
_symmetry.space_group_name_H-M   'P 1'
#
loop_
_entity.id
_entity.type
_entity.pdbx_description
1 polymer ?
#
loop_
_entity_poly.entity_id
_entity_poly.type
_entity_poly.pdbx_seq_one_letter_code
_entity_poly.pdbx_strand_id
1 'polypeptide(L)'
;APGLRRHAIGPRSVKGPRSKAAATWIAIVGGALGLHRFYLYGWRDRIGWAYPLPSLLGLAGVQRMRAFGQDDAAAALLIPLLGLSLAAAMLSAIVYALTPDERWSARHNPGRPVQATGWLPVLGAIVALLLGASVLMATAAFGGQRFFEWQLQRSSAQR
;
A
#
# COMPACT_ATOMS: atom_id res chain seq x y z
N ALA A 1 -34.52 42.01 26.43
CA ALA A 1 -33.21 41.33 26.18
C ALA A 1 -33.45 40.04 25.39
N PRO A 2 -32.95 39.86 24.14
CA PRO A 2 -33.07 38.60 23.41
C PRO A 2 -31.95 37.65 23.86
N GLY A 3 -32.36 36.48 24.35
CA GLY A 3 -31.49 35.44 24.81
C GLY A 3 -30.57 34.91 23.72
N LEU A 4 -29.27 34.99 23.92
CA LEU A 4 -28.23 34.31 23.18
C LEU A 4 -28.41 32.79 23.34
N ARG A 5 -29.01 32.16 22.34
CA ARG A 5 -28.97 30.68 22.21
C ARG A 5 -27.51 30.30 22.00
N ARG A 6 -26.84 29.88 23.06
CA ARG A 6 -25.60 29.12 22.94
C ARG A 6 -25.90 27.83 22.19
N HIS A 7 -25.57 27.79 20.91
CA HIS A 7 -25.47 26.53 20.20
C HIS A 7 -24.41 25.70 20.93
N ALA A 8 -24.85 24.77 21.73
CA ALA A 8 -24.03 23.70 22.25
C ALA A 8 -23.51 22.90 21.02
N ILE A 9 -22.30 23.21 20.61
CA ILE A 9 -21.53 22.38 19.68
C ILE A 9 -21.25 21.12 20.49
N GLY A 10 -22.03 20.06 20.23
CA GLY A 10 -21.82 18.75 20.84
C GLY A 10 -20.37 18.29 20.58
N PRO A 11 -19.81 17.40 21.43
CA PRO A 11 -18.42 16.99 21.31
C PRO A 11 -18.22 16.35 19.95
N ARG A 12 -17.62 17.09 19.01
CA ARG A 12 -17.06 16.50 17.80
C ARG A 12 -16.05 15.48 18.28
N SER A 13 -16.30 14.20 18.00
CA SER A 13 -15.35 13.12 18.19
C SER A 13 -14.00 13.56 17.59
N VAL A 14 -13.13 14.08 18.43
CA VAL A 14 -11.80 14.56 18.05
C VAL A 14 -10.95 13.31 17.83
N LYS A 15 -11.02 12.73 16.63
CA LYS A 15 -10.05 11.72 16.21
C LYS A 15 -8.66 12.29 16.47
N GLY A 16 -7.81 11.54 17.16
CA GLY A 16 -6.45 11.95 17.47
C GLY A 16 -5.66 12.40 16.23
N PRO A 17 -4.57 13.16 16.38
CA PRO A 17 -3.75 13.60 15.25
C PRO A 17 -3.21 12.38 14.49
N ARG A 18 -3.27 12.44 13.16
CA ARG A 18 -2.72 11.38 12.32
C ARG A 18 -1.22 11.59 12.15
N SER A 19 -0.45 10.68 12.75
CA SER A 19 1.00 10.70 12.67
C SER A 19 1.49 10.25 11.30
N LYS A 20 2.37 11.04 10.69
CA LYS A 20 3.05 10.71 9.44
C LYS A 20 3.94 9.47 9.58
N ALA A 21 4.68 9.39 10.69
CA ALA A 21 5.50 8.22 11.00
C ALA A 21 4.66 6.95 11.09
N ALA A 22 3.54 6.98 11.84
CA ALA A 22 2.65 5.84 11.94
C ALA A 22 2.08 5.43 10.58
N ALA A 23 1.64 6.37 9.74
CA ALA A 23 1.12 6.09 8.40
C ALA A 23 2.18 5.41 7.52
N THR A 24 3.45 5.87 7.57
CA THR A 24 4.57 5.28 6.85
C THR A 24 4.82 3.84 7.26
N TRP A 25 4.94 3.56 8.55
CA TRP A 25 5.22 2.22 9.05
C TRP A 25 4.03 1.25 8.87
N ILE A 26 2.79 1.74 9.01
CA ILE A 26 1.60 0.93 8.70
C ILE A 26 1.57 0.57 7.21
N ALA A 27 2.01 1.48 6.33
CA ALA A 27 2.10 1.18 4.90
C ALA A 27 3.17 0.11 4.59
N ILE A 28 4.30 0.11 5.31
CA ILE A 28 5.33 -0.91 5.15
C ILE A 28 4.84 -2.28 5.61
N VAL A 29 4.23 -2.37 6.80
CA VAL A 29 3.87 -3.64 7.43
C VAL A 29 2.56 -4.21 6.88
N GLY A 30 1.57 -3.37 6.67
CA GLY A 30 0.21 -3.80 6.30
C GLY A 30 -0.36 -3.11 5.06
N GLY A 31 0.51 -2.44 4.27
CA GLY A 31 0.06 -1.65 3.13
C GLY A 31 -0.52 -2.48 2.01
N ALA A 32 -0.03 -3.71 1.81
CA ALA A 32 -0.59 -4.65 0.84
C ALA A 32 -2.05 -5.04 1.14
N LEU A 33 -2.47 -4.93 2.41
CA LEU A 33 -3.85 -5.12 2.84
C LEU A 33 -4.63 -3.80 2.98
N GLY A 34 -4.03 -2.66 2.60
CA GLY A 34 -4.67 -1.35 2.66
C GLY A 34 -4.77 -0.74 4.07
N LEU A 35 -4.09 -1.29 5.09
CA LEU A 35 -4.19 -0.83 6.48
C LEU A 35 -3.84 0.66 6.64
N HIS A 36 -2.86 1.17 5.88
CA HIS A 36 -2.49 2.58 5.87
C HIS A 36 -3.64 3.49 5.42
N ARG A 37 -4.49 3.03 4.49
CA ARG A 37 -5.65 3.79 4.03
C ARG A 37 -6.75 3.81 5.08
N PHE A 38 -7.01 2.67 5.71
CA PHE A 38 -7.96 2.61 6.83
C PHE A 38 -7.52 3.49 8.00
N TYR A 39 -6.23 3.57 8.27
CA TYR A 39 -5.69 4.49 9.27
C TYR A 39 -5.95 5.97 8.90
N LEU A 40 -5.75 6.35 7.63
CA LEU A 40 -5.87 7.73 7.17
C LEU A 40 -7.33 8.15 6.92
N TYR A 41 -8.10 7.32 6.24
CA TYR A 41 -9.45 7.66 5.74
C TYR A 41 -10.58 6.93 6.47
N GLY A 42 -10.24 5.92 7.28
CA GLY A 42 -11.19 5.12 8.02
C GLY A 42 -11.77 3.95 7.22
N TRP A 43 -12.59 3.13 7.87
CA TRP A 43 -13.16 1.88 7.33
C TRP A 43 -14.12 2.06 6.13
N ARG A 44 -14.57 3.28 5.88
CA ARG A 44 -15.47 3.61 4.74
C ARG A 44 -14.74 3.88 3.43
N ASP A 45 -13.42 3.84 3.41
CA ASP A 45 -12.64 4.07 2.20
C ASP A 45 -12.74 2.87 1.24
N ARG A 46 -13.44 3.08 0.12
CA ARG A 46 -13.63 2.05 -0.92
C ARG A 46 -12.31 1.60 -1.54
N ILE A 47 -11.36 2.50 -1.68
CA ILE A 47 -10.04 2.19 -2.25
C ILE A 47 -9.25 1.34 -1.23
N GLY A 48 -9.39 1.61 0.07
CA GLY A 48 -8.81 0.77 1.12
C GLY A 48 -9.24 -0.69 1.01
N TRP A 49 -10.50 -0.94 0.69
CA TRP A 49 -11.04 -2.29 0.48
C TRP A 49 -10.61 -2.94 -0.84
N ALA A 50 -10.19 -2.15 -1.82
CA ALA A 50 -9.66 -2.69 -3.08
C ALA A 50 -8.22 -3.25 -2.94
N TYR A 51 -7.44 -2.79 -1.97
CA TYR A 51 -6.06 -3.24 -1.76
C TYR A 51 -5.91 -4.73 -1.40
N PRO A 52 -6.73 -5.33 -0.52
CA PRO A 52 -6.61 -6.73 -0.19
C PRO A 52 -6.83 -7.68 -1.38
N LEU A 53 -7.68 -7.29 -2.34
CA LEU A 53 -8.05 -8.16 -3.45
C LEU A 53 -6.85 -8.67 -4.27
N PRO A 54 -6.00 -7.81 -4.87
CA PRO A 54 -4.84 -8.29 -5.63
C PRO A 54 -3.82 -9.01 -4.73
N SER A 55 -3.70 -8.64 -3.47
CA SER A 55 -2.82 -9.32 -2.52
C SER A 55 -3.29 -10.75 -2.23
N LEU A 56 -4.57 -10.96 -1.99
CA LEU A 56 -5.15 -12.28 -1.75
C LEU A 56 -5.11 -13.16 -3.00
N LEU A 57 -5.39 -12.58 -4.18
CA LEU A 57 -5.27 -13.30 -5.46
C LEU A 57 -3.82 -13.72 -5.71
N GLY A 58 -2.86 -12.85 -5.43
CA GLY A 58 -1.45 -13.18 -5.56
C GLY A 58 -0.99 -14.26 -4.56
N LEU A 59 -1.47 -14.24 -3.33
CA LEU A 59 -1.25 -15.32 -2.36
C LEU A 59 -1.85 -16.64 -2.82
N ALA A 60 -3.05 -16.62 -3.39
CA ALA A 60 -3.66 -17.81 -3.99
C ALA A 60 -2.78 -18.34 -5.13
N GLY A 61 -2.17 -17.46 -5.94
CA GLY A 61 -1.21 -17.84 -6.97
C GLY A 61 0.01 -18.57 -6.39
N VAL A 62 0.57 -18.08 -5.29
CA VAL A 62 1.69 -18.73 -4.59
C VAL A 62 1.29 -20.13 -4.09
N GLN A 63 0.10 -20.27 -3.52
CA GLN A 63 -0.40 -21.57 -3.07
C GLN A 63 -0.64 -22.53 -4.23
N ARG A 64 -1.18 -22.04 -5.34
CA ARG A 64 -1.33 -22.85 -6.56
C ARG A 64 0.00 -23.35 -7.08
N MET A 65 1.01 -22.49 -7.15
CA MET A 65 2.34 -22.89 -7.60
C MET A 65 2.95 -23.98 -6.70
N ARG A 66 2.70 -23.91 -5.38
CA ARG A 66 3.14 -24.95 -4.44
C ARG A 66 2.40 -26.28 -4.65
N ALA A 67 1.13 -26.24 -5.02
CA ALA A 67 0.29 -27.43 -5.17
C ALA A 67 0.44 -28.09 -6.54
N PHE A 68 0.55 -27.31 -7.63
CA PHE A 68 0.52 -27.79 -9.01
C PHE A 68 1.85 -27.64 -9.75
N GLY A 69 2.86 -27.05 -9.10
CA GLY A 69 4.18 -26.85 -9.68
C GLY A 69 4.34 -25.52 -10.41
N GLN A 70 5.54 -25.34 -10.97
CA GLN A 70 5.92 -24.08 -11.61
C GLN A 70 5.25 -23.82 -12.96
N ASP A 71 4.73 -24.86 -13.60
CA ASP A 71 4.12 -24.78 -14.94
C ASP A 71 2.64 -24.36 -14.91
N ASP A 72 2.08 -24.10 -13.71
CA ASP A 72 0.69 -23.63 -13.59
C ASP A 72 0.54 -22.20 -14.14
N ALA A 73 -0.12 -22.07 -15.29
CA ALA A 73 -0.37 -20.80 -15.96
C ALA A 73 -1.18 -19.81 -15.08
N ALA A 74 -2.11 -20.32 -14.28
CA ALA A 74 -2.90 -19.45 -13.37
C ALA A 74 -2.01 -18.87 -12.26
N ALA A 75 -1.11 -19.68 -11.69
CA ALA A 75 -0.14 -19.19 -10.71
C ALA A 75 0.77 -18.12 -11.30
N ALA A 76 1.26 -18.33 -12.52
CA ALA A 76 2.12 -17.39 -13.24
C ALA A 76 1.45 -16.02 -13.45
N LEU A 77 0.12 -15.99 -13.65
CA LEU A 77 -0.65 -14.75 -13.79
C LEU A 77 -0.97 -14.09 -12.44
N LEU A 78 -1.22 -14.88 -11.41
CA LEU A 78 -1.67 -14.36 -10.11
C LEU A 78 -0.52 -13.85 -9.24
N ILE A 79 0.65 -14.50 -9.26
CA ILE A 79 1.79 -14.13 -8.40
C ILE A 79 2.24 -12.68 -8.59
N PRO A 80 2.34 -12.12 -9.82
CA PRO A 80 2.70 -10.72 -10.01
C PRO A 80 1.76 -9.73 -9.32
N LEU A 81 0.49 -10.07 -9.10
CA LEU A 81 -0.46 -9.21 -8.39
C LEU A 81 -0.02 -8.96 -6.94
N LEU A 82 0.53 -9.98 -6.26
CA LEU A 82 1.08 -9.81 -4.91
C LEU A 82 2.29 -8.87 -4.94
N GLY A 83 3.22 -9.08 -5.87
CA GLY A 83 4.40 -8.23 -6.00
C GLY A 83 4.06 -6.78 -6.29
N LEU A 84 3.13 -6.52 -7.21
CA LEU A 84 2.66 -5.18 -7.52
C LEU A 84 1.94 -4.53 -6.34
N SER A 85 1.13 -5.28 -5.58
CA SER A 85 0.46 -4.77 -4.37
C SER A 85 1.48 -4.35 -3.31
N LEU A 86 2.50 -5.17 -3.07
CA LEU A 86 3.59 -4.87 -2.14
C LEU A 86 4.38 -3.64 -2.61
N ALA A 87 4.74 -3.57 -3.89
CA ALA A 87 5.44 -2.41 -4.45
C ALA A 87 4.61 -1.13 -4.33
N ALA A 88 3.31 -1.17 -4.58
CA ALA A 88 2.40 -0.03 -4.41
C ALA A 88 2.29 0.41 -2.94
N ALA A 89 2.30 -0.53 -2.00
CA ALA A 89 2.33 -0.23 -0.58
C ALA A 89 3.63 0.47 -0.17
N MET A 90 4.78 -0.02 -0.65
CA MET A 90 6.09 0.61 -0.40
C MET A 90 6.15 2.01 -1.01
N LEU A 91 5.64 2.20 -2.22
CA LEU A 91 5.54 3.52 -2.84
C LEU A 91 4.68 4.47 -2.00
N SER A 92 3.56 3.99 -1.47
CA SER A 92 2.71 4.79 -0.57
C SER A 92 3.46 5.20 0.70
N ALA A 93 4.25 4.29 1.29
CA ALA A 93 5.08 4.58 2.45
C ALA A 93 6.12 5.68 2.16
N ILE A 94 6.80 5.61 1.01
CA ILE A 94 7.76 6.62 0.57
C ILE A 94 7.08 7.98 0.40
N VAL A 95 5.93 8.03 -0.27
CA VAL A 95 5.15 9.26 -0.48
C VAL A 95 4.75 9.88 0.86
N TYR A 96 4.28 9.08 1.82
CA TYR A 96 3.93 9.60 3.15
C TYR A 96 5.16 10.13 3.89
N ALA A 97 6.26 9.39 3.88
CA ALA A 97 7.48 9.77 4.57
C ALA A 97 8.08 11.07 4.04
N LEU A 98 8.06 11.27 2.72
CA LEU A 98 8.66 12.42 2.06
C LEU A 98 7.70 13.61 1.91
N THR A 99 6.43 13.48 2.32
CA THR A 99 5.49 14.61 2.30
C THR A 99 5.93 15.66 3.35
N PRO A 100 6.06 16.95 2.99
CA PRO A 100 6.39 18.02 3.94
C PRO A 100 5.40 18.08 5.11
N ASP A 101 5.87 18.43 6.31
CA ASP A 101 5.05 18.40 7.53
C ASP A 101 3.86 19.38 7.45
N GLU A 102 4.05 20.53 6.82
CA GLU A 102 2.98 21.52 6.59
C GLU A 102 1.88 20.94 5.69
N ARG A 103 2.28 20.28 4.61
CA ARG A 103 1.34 19.68 3.65
C ARG A 103 0.62 18.47 4.27
N TRP A 104 1.34 17.68 5.07
CA TRP A 104 0.74 16.58 5.83
C TRP A 104 -0.30 17.09 6.82
N SER A 105 0.06 18.10 7.61
CA SER A 105 -0.82 18.69 8.62
C SER A 105 -2.05 19.33 7.99
N ALA A 106 -1.89 20.10 6.91
CA ALA A 106 -3.01 20.69 6.19
C ALA A 106 -4.01 19.63 5.68
N ARG A 107 -3.52 18.48 5.23
CA ARG A 107 -4.36 17.44 4.65
C ARG A 107 -4.99 16.51 5.68
N HIS A 108 -4.25 16.11 6.72
CA HIS A 108 -4.66 15.07 7.64
C HIS A 108 -5.00 15.58 9.04
N ASN A 109 -4.54 16.76 9.42
CA ASN A 109 -4.75 17.38 10.72
C ASN A 109 -5.19 18.85 10.61
N PRO A 110 -6.23 19.19 9.81
CA PRO A 110 -6.64 20.58 9.61
C PRO A 110 -7.01 21.24 10.94
N GLY A 111 -6.59 22.51 11.11
CA GLY A 111 -6.86 23.30 12.31
C GLY A 111 -5.96 22.98 13.52
N ARG A 112 -4.91 22.17 13.33
CA ARG A 112 -3.91 21.88 14.37
C ARG A 112 -2.55 22.49 14.03
N PRO A 113 -1.72 22.82 15.03
CA PRO A 113 -0.36 23.28 14.76
C PRO A 113 0.44 22.20 14.01
N VAL A 114 1.32 22.65 13.13
CA VAL A 114 2.23 21.77 12.40
C VAL A 114 3.17 21.08 13.38
N GLN A 115 3.19 19.77 13.38
CA GLN A 115 4.11 18.98 14.19
C GLN A 115 5.31 18.57 13.35
N ALA A 116 6.51 18.96 13.78
CA ALA A 116 7.74 18.48 13.17
C ALA A 116 7.84 16.96 13.36
N THR A 117 8.03 16.25 12.27
CA THR A 117 8.19 14.81 12.28
C THR A 117 9.68 14.49 12.22
N GLY A 118 10.22 13.81 13.23
CA GLY A 118 11.65 13.48 13.30
C GLY A 118 12.13 12.51 12.19
N TRP A 119 13.23 11.83 12.42
CA TRP A 119 13.87 10.92 11.46
C TRP A 119 13.12 9.62 11.15
N LEU A 120 12.12 9.27 11.95
CA LEU A 120 11.42 7.98 11.86
C LEU A 120 10.74 7.75 10.50
N PRO A 121 10.07 8.73 9.86
CA PRO A 121 9.58 8.58 8.49
C PRO A 121 10.69 8.42 7.46
N VAL A 122 11.82 9.09 7.63
CA VAL A 122 12.97 9.00 6.71
C VAL A 122 13.54 7.58 6.71
N LEU A 123 13.72 6.99 7.89
CA LEU A 123 14.11 5.58 8.01
C LEU A 123 13.08 4.66 7.35
N GLY A 124 11.78 4.94 7.55
CA GLY A 124 10.72 4.22 6.87
C GLY A 124 10.81 4.33 5.34
N ALA A 125 11.14 5.51 4.80
CA ALA A 125 11.34 5.69 3.36
C ALA A 125 12.49 4.85 2.82
N ILE A 126 13.61 4.77 3.54
CA ILE A 126 14.76 3.94 3.15
C ILE A 126 14.38 2.47 3.13
N VAL A 127 13.74 1.97 4.18
CA VAL A 127 13.26 0.59 4.26
C VAL A 127 12.26 0.29 3.15
N ALA A 128 11.30 1.18 2.92
CA ALA A 128 10.29 1.02 1.87
C ALA A 128 10.92 1.03 0.47
N LEU A 129 11.94 1.85 0.22
CA LEU A 129 12.66 1.89 -1.05
C LEU A 129 13.39 0.57 -1.30
N LEU A 130 14.13 0.06 -0.32
CA LEU A 130 14.86 -1.20 -0.44
C LEU A 130 13.92 -2.38 -0.68
N LEU A 131 12.88 -2.50 0.13
CA LEU A 131 11.89 -3.59 0.00
C LEU A 131 11.10 -3.46 -1.30
N GLY A 132 10.62 -2.26 -1.61
CA GLY A 132 9.82 -2.00 -2.81
C GLY A 132 10.59 -2.25 -4.10
N ALA A 133 11.84 -1.79 -4.19
CA ALA A 133 12.70 -2.03 -5.33
C ALA A 133 12.99 -3.53 -5.50
N SER A 134 13.32 -4.24 -4.41
CA SER A 134 13.58 -5.69 -4.44
C SER A 134 12.37 -6.48 -4.90
N VAL A 135 11.18 -6.18 -4.36
CA VAL A 135 9.93 -6.84 -4.74
C VAL A 135 9.57 -6.54 -6.20
N LEU A 136 9.73 -5.29 -6.64
CA LEU A 136 9.42 -4.91 -8.01
C LEU A 136 10.36 -5.60 -9.01
N MET A 137 11.65 -5.65 -8.71
CA MET A 137 12.64 -6.37 -9.52
C MET A 137 12.35 -7.87 -9.59
N ALA A 138 12.04 -8.51 -8.46
CA ALA A 138 11.66 -9.93 -8.42
C ALA A 138 10.39 -10.20 -9.24
N THR A 139 9.39 -9.32 -9.14
CA THR A 139 8.14 -9.42 -9.88
C THR A 139 8.37 -9.28 -11.38
N ALA A 140 9.19 -8.30 -11.79
CA ALA A 140 9.55 -8.09 -13.20
C ALA A 140 10.34 -9.27 -13.77
N ALA A 141 11.31 -9.79 -13.00
CA ALA A 141 12.10 -10.96 -13.41
C ALA A 141 11.22 -12.20 -13.57
N PHE A 142 10.34 -12.48 -12.62
CA PHE A 142 9.40 -13.59 -12.69
C PHE A 142 8.45 -13.47 -13.90
N GLY A 143 7.83 -12.30 -14.08
CA GLY A 143 6.93 -12.07 -15.21
C GLY A 143 7.63 -12.14 -16.58
N GLY A 144 8.84 -11.59 -16.67
CA GLY A 144 9.67 -11.63 -17.88
C GLY A 144 10.06 -13.07 -18.25
N GLN A 145 10.54 -13.85 -17.27
CA GLN A 145 10.87 -15.26 -17.49
C GLN A 145 9.68 -16.02 -18.05
N ARG A 146 8.50 -15.90 -17.44
CA ARG A 146 7.28 -16.58 -17.90
C ARG A 146 6.84 -16.18 -19.30
N PHE A 147 6.99 -14.90 -19.62
CA PHE A 147 6.68 -14.40 -20.95
C PHE A 147 7.59 -15.02 -22.03
N PHE A 148 8.90 -15.09 -21.78
CA PHE A 148 9.85 -15.68 -22.72
C PHE A 148 9.66 -17.21 -22.86
N GLU A 149 9.41 -17.93 -21.77
CA GLU A 149 9.09 -19.37 -21.81
C GLU A 149 7.87 -19.62 -22.69
N TRP A 150 6.82 -18.83 -22.54
CA TRP A 150 5.62 -18.95 -23.36
C TRP A 150 5.87 -18.64 -24.86
N GLN A 151 6.70 -17.67 -25.19
CA GLN A 151 7.09 -17.40 -26.58
C GLN A 151 7.86 -18.56 -27.19
N LEU A 152 8.80 -19.15 -26.46
CA LEU A 152 9.58 -20.31 -26.94
C LEU A 152 8.70 -21.51 -27.19
N GLN A 153 7.74 -21.82 -26.32
CA GLN A 153 6.79 -22.90 -26.51
C GLN A 153 5.93 -22.73 -27.78
N ARG A 154 5.47 -21.50 -28.02
CA ARG A 154 4.70 -21.19 -29.25
C ARG A 154 5.53 -21.37 -30.51
N SER A 155 6.76 -20.92 -30.53
CA SER A 155 7.63 -21.04 -31.71
C SER A 155 8.03 -22.50 -32.02
N SER A 156 8.16 -23.34 -30.99
CA SER A 156 8.44 -24.78 -31.18
C SER A 156 7.21 -25.54 -31.66
N ALA A 157 6.00 -25.15 -31.32
CA ALA A 157 4.76 -25.78 -31.78
C ALA A 157 4.39 -25.44 -33.23
N GLN A 158 5.04 -24.45 -33.85
CA GLN A 158 4.82 -24.02 -35.23
C GLN A 158 5.84 -24.64 -36.23
N ARG A 159 6.81 -25.38 -35.74
CA ARG A 159 7.79 -26.13 -36.54
C ARG A 159 7.42 -27.60 -36.66
#